data_774e2eb6846dc7ca8fc6cb43a55c465a
#
_entry.id   774e2eb6846dc7ca8fc6cb43a55c465a
#
_cell.length_a   1.000
_cell.length_b   1.000
_cell.length_c   1.000
_cell.angle_alpha   90.00
_cell.angle_beta   90.00
_cell.angle_gamma   90.00
#
_symmetry.space_group_name_H-M   'P 1'
#
loop_
_entity.id
_entity.type
_entity.pdbx_description
1 polymer ?
#
loop_
_entity_poly.entity_id
_entity_poly.type
_entity_poly.pdbx_seq_one_letter_code
_entity_poly.pdbx_strand_id
1 'polypeptide(L)'
;MKMNSILFMALVGVVSVSTLSTVGTVRADDSPADACEEAARLLRDSDDLVATLDEANWCVEGIKEMQANRVLSILPDSVDDYVAGEAEKQNAFGMSMISRHYTKDNKTIRVAMAQGGIAGTGMAALAQLGLQFGGDSINKFRVDRRTVLQMADSGDQMFTVKLRSGGLMYVGSDSLDTATVKDFLVQLPIAAIDDSLAQ
;
A
#
# COMPACT_ATOMS: atom_id res chain seq x y z
N MET A 1 81.57 -6.73 -4.98
CA MET A 1 82.16 -8.11 -4.83
C MET A 1 80.93 -9.06 -4.66
N LYS A 2 80.82 -10.01 -5.63
CA LYS A 2 80.19 -11.37 -5.58
C LYS A 2 78.85 -11.47 -4.83
N MET A 3 77.68 -11.47 -5.48
CA MET A 3 77.08 -12.62 -6.24
C MET A 3 76.95 -13.91 -5.43
N ASN A 4 75.73 -14.29 -5.11
CA ASN A 4 75.28 -15.68 -5.25
C ASN A 4 73.78 -15.79 -5.37
N SER A 5 73.37 -16.28 -6.51
CA SER A 5 72.04 -16.77 -6.82
C SER A 5 71.72 -18.03 -6.03
N ILE A 6 70.56 -18.16 -5.47
CA ILE A 6 69.96 -19.47 -5.20
C ILE A 6 68.48 -19.43 -5.70
N LEU A 7 68.27 -20.21 -6.73
CA LEU A 7 67.02 -20.52 -7.40
C LEU A 7 66.25 -21.52 -6.53
N PHE A 8 65.07 -21.15 -6.04
CA PHE A 8 64.12 -22.08 -5.44
C PHE A 8 62.85 -22.17 -6.31
N MET A 9 62.77 -23.27 -7.05
CA MET A 9 61.62 -23.71 -7.76
C MET A 9 60.64 -24.29 -6.73
N ALA A 10 59.51 -23.62 -6.48
CA ALA A 10 58.38 -24.18 -5.74
C ALA A 10 57.21 -24.42 -6.70
N LEU A 11 56.95 -25.69 -6.94
CA LEU A 11 55.76 -26.20 -7.62
C LEU A 11 54.53 -25.83 -6.78
N VAL A 12 53.68 -24.94 -7.27
CA VAL A 12 52.35 -24.69 -6.69
C VAL A 12 51.31 -25.46 -7.51
N GLY A 13 50.86 -26.56 -6.92
CA GLY A 13 49.75 -27.34 -7.47
C GLY A 13 48.47 -26.49 -7.35
N VAL A 14 47.85 -26.19 -8.50
CA VAL A 14 46.55 -25.55 -8.58
C VAL A 14 45.49 -26.62 -8.32
N VAL A 15 44.95 -26.62 -7.09
CA VAL A 15 43.74 -27.37 -6.77
C VAL A 15 42.54 -26.50 -7.19
N SER A 16 41.99 -26.78 -8.36
CA SER A 16 40.76 -26.17 -8.83
C SER A 16 39.57 -26.76 -8.04
N VAL A 17 39.18 -26.09 -6.97
CA VAL A 17 37.90 -26.36 -6.31
C VAL A 17 36.83 -25.70 -7.13
N SER A 18 36.17 -26.48 -7.98
CA SER A 18 34.92 -26.09 -8.67
C SER A 18 33.80 -26.09 -7.65
N THR A 19 33.61 -24.98 -6.94
CA THR A 19 32.33 -24.75 -6.24
C THR A 19 31.27 -24.46 -7.28
N LEU A 20 30.43 -25.46 -7.56
CA LEU A 20 29.12 -25.22 -8.19
C LEU A 20 28.32 -24.36 -7.21
N SER A 21 28.44 -23.05 -7.32
CA SER A 21 27.47 -22.13 -6.80
C SER A 21 26.23 -22.31 -7.67
N THR A 22 25.24 -23.05 -7.18
CA THR A 22 23.88 -22.91 -7.67
C THR A 22 23.46 -21.49 -7.33
N VAL A 23 23.77 -20.56 -8.24
CA VAL A 23 23.15 -19.25 -8.24
C VAL A 23 21.67 -19.53 -8.49
N GLY A 24 20.88 -19.50 -7.39
CA GLY A 24 19.44 -19.45 -7.52
C GLY A 24 19.14 -18.33 -8.50
N THR A 25 18.55 -18.67 -9.62
CA THR A 25 18.04 -17.66 -10.57
C THR A 25 17.10 -16.79 -9.79
N VAL A 26 17.55 -15.56 -9.48
CA VAL A 26 16.63 -14.50 -9.03
C VAL A 26 15.66 -14.35 -10.19
N ARG A 27 14.48 -14.91 -10.06
CA ARG A 27 13.37 -14.66 -10.96
C ARG A 27 12.95 -13.21 -10.76
N ALA A 28 13.39 -12.36 -11.66
CA ALA A 28 13.12 -10.92 -11.60
C ALA A 28 11.72 -10.55 -12.12
N ASP A 29 10.86 -11.54 -12.41
CA ASP A 29 9.63 -11.30 -13.18
C ASP A 29 8.47 -12.26 -12.81
N ASP A 30 8.43 -12.76 -11.57
CA ASP A 30 7.30 -13.59 -11.16
C ASP A 30 6.06 -12.69 -11.00
N SER A 31 5.07 -12.91 -11.85
CA SER A 31 3.78 -12.22 -11.72
C SER A 31 3.08 -12.63 -10.43
N PRO A 32 2.19 -11.80 -9.86
CA PRO A 32 1.38 -12.20 -8.71
C PRO A 32 0.62 -13.51 -8.95
N ALA A 33 0.25 -13.80 -10.19
CA ALA A 33 -0.42 -15.05 -10.56
C ALA A 33 0.51 -16.27 -10.38
N ASP A 34 1.78 -16.15 -10.78
CA ASP A 34 2.77 -17.22 -10.65
C ASP A 34 3.06 -17.53 -9.18
N ALA A 35 3.20 -16.51 -8.33
CA ALA A 35 3.37 -16.69 -6.89
C ALA A 35 2.15 -17.36 -6.23
N CYS A 36 0.93 -17.01 -6.66
CA CYS A 36 -0.29 -17.67 -6.18
C CYS A 36 -0.36 -19.13 -6.59
N GLU A 37 0.02 -19.44 -7.81
CA GLU A 37 0.07 -20.82 -8.33
C GLU A 37 1.13 -21.65 -7.60
N GLU A 38 2.31 -21.09 -7.38
CA GLU A 38 3.40 -21.75 -6.66
C GLU A 38 3.05 -21.99 -5.19
N ALA A 39 2.45 -21.04 -4.49
CA ALA A 39 1.93 -21.24 -3.14
C ALA A 39 0.92 -22.39 -3.08
N ALA A 40 -0.01 -22.42 -4.03
CA ALA A 40 -0.99 -23.50 -4.12
C ALA A 40 -0.35 -24.86 -4.46
N ARG A 41 0.68 -24.89 -5.29
CA ARG A 41 1.46 -26.09 -5.61
C ARG A 41 2.21 -26.61 -4.38
N LEU A 42 2.96 -25.74 -3.69
CA LEU A 42 3.71 -26.10 -2.50
C LEU A 42 2.80 -26.66 -1.40
N LEU A 43 1.62 -26.06 -1.21
CA LEU A 43 0.64 -26.52 -0.22
C LEU A 43 0.11 -27.94 -0.51
N ARG A 44 0.02 -28.34 -1.80
CA ARG A 44 -0.45 -29.67 -2.19
C ARG A 44 0.64 -30.74 -2.19
N ASP A 45 1.85 -30.35 -2.62
CA ASP A 45 2.89 -31.30 -3.03
C ASP A 45 4.08 -31.33 -2.05
N SER A 46 4.12 -30.43 -1.05
CA SER A 46 5.23 -30.28 -0.13
C SER A 46 4.73 -30.07 1.30
N ASP A 47 5.51 -30.53 2.28
CA ASP A 47 5.32 -30.21 3.70
C ASP A 47 6.09 -28.95 4.14
N ASP A 48 6.69 -28.23 3.19
CA ASP A 48 7.42 -26.98 3.46
C ASP A 48 6.44 -25.81 3.61
N LEU A 49 5.91 -25.67 4.82
CA LEU A 49 4.98 -24.60 5.16
C LEU A 49 5.62 -23.20 5.15
N VAL A 50 6.95 -23.13 5.33
CA VAL A 50 7.66 -21.84 5.31
C VAL A 50 7.73 -21.31 3.89
N ALA A 51 8.20 -22.12 2.95
CA ALA A 51 8.22 -21.76 1.53
C ALA A 51 6.80 -21.45 1.00
N THR A 52 5.80 -22.27 1.42
CA THR A 52 4.40 -22.02 1.07
C THR A 52 3.91 -20.67 1.55
N LEU A 53 4.25 -20.29 2.78
CA LEU A 53 3.84 -19.00 3.36
C LEU A 53 4.53 -17.83 2.66
N ASP A 54 5.80 -17.98 2.31
CA ASP A 54 6.55 -16.93 1.60
C ASP A 54 5.92 -16.65 0.23
N GLU A 55 5.63 -17.68 -0.57
CA GLU A 55 4.96 -17.53 -1.87
C GLU A 55 3.54 -16.97 -1.73
N ALA A 56 2.79 -17.42 -0.70
CA ALA A 56 1.46 -16.88 -0.42
C ALA A 56 1.51 -15.38 -0.07
N ASN A 57 2.52 -14.93 0.67
CA ASN A 57 2.71 -13.51 0.98
C ASN A 57 3.03 -12.71 -0.30
N TRP A 58 3.88 -13.21 -1.19
CA TRP A 58 4.14 -12.59 -2.49
C TRP A 58 2.87 -12.47 -3.33
N CYS A 59 2.07 -13.54 -3.40
CA CYS A 59 0.76 -13.52 -4.05
C CYS A 59 -0.14 -12.41 -3.49
N VAL A 60 -0.28 -12.33 -2.17
CA VAL A 60 -1.13 -11.33 -1.50
C VAL A 60 -0.62 -9.90 -1.74
N GLU A 61 0.69 -9.66 -1.65
CA GLU A 61 1.26 -8.33 -1.91
C GLU A 61 1.03 -7.91 -3.38
N GLY A 62 1.21 -8.81 -4.33
CA GLY A 62 0.93 -8.53 -5.73
C GLY A 62 -0.55 -8.19 -5.99
N ILE A 63 -1.49 -8.90 -5.36
CA ILE A 63 -2.92 -8.58 -5.45
C ILE A 63 -3.21 -7.19 -4.88
N LYS A 64 -2.62 -6.83 -3.74
CA LYS A 64 -2.76 -5.49 -3.14
C LYS A 64 -2.21 -4.40 -4.07
N GLU A 65 -1.10 -4.67 -4.75
CA GLU A 65 -0.55 -3.72 -5.71
C GLU A 65 -1.48 -3.53 -6.92
N MET A 66 -2.06 -4.60 -7.43
CA MET A 66 -3.06 -4.51 -8.50
C MET A 66 -4.28 -3.70 -8.07
N GLN A 67 -4.79 -3.89 -6.85
CA GLN A 67 -5.88 -3.11 -6.29
C GLN A 67 -5.49 -1.63 -6.16
N ALA A 68 -4.29 -1.34 -5.66
CA ALA A 68 -3.77 0.01 -5.55
C ALA A 68 -3.72 0.72 -6.92
N ASN A 69 -3.22 0.04 -7.95
CA ASN A 69 -3.14 0.57 -9.31
C ASN A 69 -4.54 0.86 -9.90
N ARG A 70 -5.53 -0.01 -9.63
CA ARG A 70 -6.92 0.23 -10.05
C ARG A 70 -7.49 1.50 -9.42
N VAL A 71 -7.29 1.68 -8.11
CA VAL A 71 -7.74 2.89 -7.42
C VAL A 71 -7.10 4.14 -8.00
N LEU A 72 -5.79 4.10 -8.23
CA LEU A 72 -5.06 5.22 -8.81
C LEU A 72 -5.57 5.61 -10.19
N SER A 73 -6.00 4.64 -10.99
CA SER A 73 -6.56 4.91 -12.33
C SER A 73 -7.94 5.58 -12.29
N ILE A 74 -8.64 5.53 -11.16
CA ILE A 74 -9.97 6.13 -10.98
C ILE A 74 -9.89 7.50 -10.29
N LEU A 75 -8.84 7.73 -9.49
CA LEU A 75 -8.63 9.03 -8.86
C LEU A 75 -8.41 10.09 -9.93
N PRO A 76 -9.24 11.16 -9.99
CA PRO A 76 -9.13 12.16 -11.04
C PRO A 76 -7.81 12.94 -10.94
N ASP A 77 -7.29 13.39 -12.07
CA ASP A 77 -6.09 14.25 -12.13
C ASP A 77 -6.38 15.69 -11.68
N SER A 78 -7.66 16.04 -11.60
CA SER A 78 -8.11 17.31 -11.04
C SER A 78 -9.52 17.18 -10.46
N VAL A 79 -9.80 17.97 -9.42
CA VAL A 79 -11.13 18.15 -8.83
C VAL A 79 -11.33 19.64 -8.66
N ASP A 80 -12.32 20.23 -9.32
CA ASP A 80 -12.39 21.67 -9.54
C ASP A 80 -11.06 22.21 -10.12
N ASP A 81 -10.48 23.21 -9.46
CA ASP A 81 -9.19 23.79 -9.81
C ASP A 81 -8.02 23.15 -9.00
N TYR A 82 -8.28 22.12 -8.20
CA TYR A 82 -7.22 21.39 -7.51
C TYR A 82 -6.59 20.36 -8.44
N VAL A 83 -5.27 20.47 -8.63
CA VAL A 83 -4.50 19.57 -9.48
C VAL A 83 -3.83 18.50 -8.62
N ALA A 84 -3.96 17.26 -9.04
CA ALA A 84 -3.36 16.12 -8.36
C ALA A 84 -1.84 16.08 -8.55
N GLY A 85 -1.13 15.84 -7.46
CA GLY A 85 0.28 15.43 -7.47
C GLY A 85 0.46 13.94 -7.74
N GLU A 86 1.70 13.49 -7.63
CA GLU A 86 2.01 12.07 -7.66
C GLU A 86 1.34 11.34 -6.50
N ALA A 87 0.95 10.10 -6.76
CA ALA A 87 0.37 9.26 -5.74
C ALA A 87 1.47 8.52 -4.97
N GLU A 88 1.31 8.46 -3.66
CA GLU A 88 2.18 7.73 -2.77
C GLU A 88 1.53 6.41 -2.35
N LYS A 89 2.30 5.33 -2.39
CA LYS A 89 1.90 4.01 -1.90
C LYS A 89 2.77 3.64 -0.73
N GLN A 90 2.16 3.18 0.34
CA GLN A 90 2.84 2.69 1.53
C GLN A 90 2.22 1.38 1.96
N ASN A 91 3.06 0.36 2.15
CA ASN A 91 2.66 -0.91 2.71
C ASN A 91 3.35 -1.09 4.06
N ALA A 92 2.57 -1.21 5.13
CA ALA A 92 3.09 -1.43 6.48
C ALA A 92 2.12 -2.28 7.30
N PHE A 93 2.65 -3.23 8.06
CA PHE A 93 1.88 -4.07 9.00
C PHE A 93 0.66 -4.77 8.36
N GLY A 94 0.80 -5.22 7.12
CA GLY A 94 -0.29 -5.86 6.37
C GLY A 94 -1.37 -4.89 5.87
N MET A 95 -1.21 -3.58 6.09
CA MET A 95 -2.06 -2.54 5.53
C MET A 95 -1.45 -1.95 4.27
N SER A 96 -2.27 -1.70 3.27
CA SER A 96 -1.92 -0.89 2.11
C SER A 96 -2.56 0.49 2.25
N MET A 97 -1.75 1.52 2.12
CA MET A 97 -2.21 2.90 2.11
C MET A 97 -1.82 3.55 0.79
N ILE A 98 -2.78 4.20 0.16
CA ILE A 98 -2.59 5.04 -1.02
C ILE A 98 -2.94 6.45 -0.63
N SER A 99 -2.09 7.41 -0.95
CA SER A 99 -2.41 8.83 -0.77
C SER A 99 -2.08 9.64 -2.01
N ARG A 100 -2.88 10.67 -2.26
CA ARG A 100 -2.69 11.64 -3.34
C ARG A 100 -3.00 13.03 -2.80
N HIS A 101 -2.15 13.99 -3.12
CA HIS A 101 -2.30 15.38 -2.75
C HIS A 101 -2.88 16.17 -3.93
N TYR A 102 -3.86 17.02 -3.64
CA TYR A 102 -4.49 17.92 -4.61
C TYR A 102 -4.20 19.35 -4.20
N THR A 103 -3.58 20.13 -5.07
CA THR A 103 -3.08 21.46 -4.73
C THR A 103 -3.69 22.53 -5.61
N LYS A 104 -4.09 23.64 -4.99
CA LYS A 104 -4.55 24.90 -5.59
C LYS A 104 -4.04 26.06 -4.77
N ASP A 105 -3.39 27.06 -5.36
CA ASP A 105 -2.93 28.30 -4.69
C ASP A 105 -2.17 28.06 -3.38
N ASN A 106 -1.22 27.10 -3.38
CA ASN A 106 -0.45 26.66 -2.21
C ASN A 106 -1.28 26.03 -1.07
N LYS A 107 -2.54 25.72 -1.32
CA LYS A 107 -3.41 24.98 -0.39
C LYS A 107 -3.54 23.55 -0.85
N THR A 108 -3.50 22.62 0.07
CA THR A 108 -3.46 21.19 -0.24
C THR A 108 -4.60 20.46 0.43
N ILE A 109 -5.27 19.57 -0.34
CA ILE A 109 -6.19 18.55 0.16
C ILE A 109 -5.52 17.21 -0.01
N ARG A 110 -5.48 16.42 1.04
CA ARG A 110 -4.99 15.04 1.01
C ARG A 110 -6.17 14.09 0.90
N VAL A 111 -6.10 13.20 -0.09
CA VAL A 111 -6.96 12.02 -0.19
C VAL A 111 -6.10 10.81 0.14
N ALA A 112 -6.47 10.03 1.15
CA ALA A 112 -5.78 8.82 1.52
C ALA A 112 -6.76 7.66 1.68
N MET A 113 -6.36 6.46 1.27
CA MET A 113 -7.16 5.25 1.40
C MET A 113 -6.34 4.18 2.10
N ALA A 114 -6.97 3.51 3.05
CA ALA A 114 -6.36 2.41 3.79
C ALA A 114 -7.16 1.12 3.58
N GLN A 115 -6.46 0.04 3.25
CA GLN A 115 -7.01 -1.28 3.02
C GLN A 115 -6.16 -2.37 3.69
N GLY A 116 -6.78 -3.51 4.00
CA GLY A 116 -6.10 -4.68 4.55
C GLY A 116 -5.78 -4.59 6.03
N GLY A 117 -5.05 -5.58 6.54
CA GLY A 117 -4.70 -5.70 7.96
C GLY A 117 -5.93 -5.92 8.85
N ILE A 118 -5.83 -5.51 10.10
CA ILE A 118 -6.93 -5.53 11.08
C ILE A 118 -8.07 -4.57 10.67
N ALA A 119 -7.85 -3.72 9.67
CA ALA A 119 -8.84 -2.81 9.09
C ALA A 119 -9.97 -3.54 8.31
N GLY A 120 -9.85 -4.84 8.04
CA GLY A 120 -11.01 -5.66 7.63
C GLY A 120 -12.14 -5.62 8.65
N THR A 121 -11.83 -5.24 9.88
CA THR A 121 -12.75 -4.78 10.91
C THR A 121 -12.62 -3.26 11.07
N GLY A 122 -12.88 -2.49 10.01
CA GLY A 122 -12.64 -1.02 9.95
C GLY A 122 -13.04 -0.21 11.19
N MET A 123 -13.91 -0.77 12.03
CA MET A 123 -14.27 -0.24 13.35
C MET A 123 -13.17 -0.48 14.40
N ALA A 124 -12.41 -1.57 14.32
CA ALA A 124 -11.35 -1.86 15.30
C ALA A 124 -10.11 -0.97 15.07
N ALA A 125 -9.78 -0.67 13.82
CA ALA A 125 -8.69 0.25 13.50
C ALA A 125 -9.01 1.68 13.97
N LEU A 126 -10.25 2.12 13.82
CA LEU A 126 -10.71 3.41 14.33
C LEU A 126 -10.76 3.46 15.85
N ALA A 127 -11.11 2.33 16.51
CA ALA A 127 -11.05 2.22 17.98
C ALA A 127 -9.59 2.23 18.50
N GLN A 128 -8.64 1.64 17.78
CA GLN A 128 -7.21 1.67 18.14
C GLN A 128 -6.59 3.07 17.95
N LEU A 129 -7.11 3.88 17.04
CA LEU A 129 -6.70 5.27 16.86
C LEU A 129 -7.34 6.22 17.90
N GLY A 130 -8.01 5.67 18.93
CA GLY A 130 -8.66 6.46 19.98
C GLY A 130 -9.96 7.15 19.53
N LEU A 131 -10.42 6.84 18.32
CA LEU A 131 -11.66 7.37 17.79
C LEU A 131 -12.83 6.56 18.37
N GLN A 132 -13.15 6.80 19.64
CA GLN A 132 -14.39 6.28 20.22
C GLN A 132 -15.56 7.00 19.55
N PHE A 133 -16.27 6.30 18.67
CA PHE A 133 -17.46 6.79 17.99
C PHE A 133 -18.66 6.95 18.94
N GLY A 134 -18.50 7.69 20.00
CA GLY A 134 -19.53 7.87 21.03
C GLY A 134 -19.70 9.32 21.52
N GLY A 135 -18.92 10.25 20.97
CA GLY A 135 -19.07 11.67 21.33
C GLY A 135 -20.12 12.39 20.47
N ASP A 136 -20.83 13.36 21.07
CA ASP A 136 -21.83 14.23 20.42
C ASP A 136 -21.23 15.15 19.33
N SER A 137 -19.92 15.02 19.06
CA SER A 137 -19.14 15.89 18.16
C SER A 137 -18.94 15.31 16.74
N ILE A 138 -19.55 14.16 16.39
CA ILE A 138 -19.37 13.56 15.06
C ILE A 138 -20.58 13.86 14.19
N ASN A 139 -20.36 14.69 13.17
CA ASN A 139 -21.35 14.89 12.12
C ASN A 139 -21.33 13.72 11.13
N LYS A 140 -22.50 13.18 10.80
CA LYS A 140 -22.68 12.10 9.83
C LYS A 140 -23.52 12.57 8.67
N PHE A 141 -23.07 12.29 7.45
CA PHE A 141 -23.84 12.50 6.23
C PHE A 141 -23.51 11.43 5.19
N ARG A 142 -24.05 11.53 3.99
CA ARG A 142 -23.86 10.52 2.94
C ARG A 142 -23.42 11.19 1.64
N VAL A 143 -22.41 10.57 0.99
CA VAL A 143 -21.97 10.89 -0.36
C VAL A 143 -21.94 9.57 -1.14
N ASP A 144 -22.56 9.52 -2.32
CA ASP A 144 -22.62 8.32 -3.17
C ASP A 144 -23.09 7.07 -2.42
N ARG A 145 -24.07 7.22 -1.51
CA ARG A 145 -24.57 6.15 -0.62
C ARG A 145 -23.51 5.58 0.34
N ARG A 146 -22.37 6.22 0.53
CA ARG A 146 -21.36 5.89 1.55
C ARG A 146 -21.53 6.81 2.75
N THR A 147 -21.28 6.27 3.94
CA THR A 147 -21.33 7.06 5.17
C THR A 147 -20.04 7.85 5.32
N VAL A 148 -20.19 9.15 5.49
CA VAL A 148 -19.09 10.07 5.78
C VAL A 148 -19.20 10.53 7.23
N LEU A 149 -18.08 10.49 7.94
CA LEU A 149 -17.92 10.98 9.29
C LEU A 149 -17.04 12.22 9.25
N GLN A 150 -17.50 13.28 9.85
CA GLN A 150 -16.71 14.49 10.08
C GLN A 150 -16.42 14.58 11.57
N MET A 151 -15.14 14.70 11.93
CA MET A 151 -14.72 14.93 13.31
C MET A 151 -14.64 16.43 13.57
N ALA A 152 -15.40 16.91 14.57
CA ALA A 152 -15.56 18.34 14.83
C ALA A 152 -14.39 18.97 15.62
N ASP A 153 -13.57 18.17 16.32
CA ASP A 153 -12.63 18.64 17.34
C ASP A 153 -11.14 18.57 16.94
N SER A 154 -10.81 18.06 15.76
CA SER A 154 -9.43 18.12 15.26
C SER A 154 -9.21 19.44 14.52
N GLY A 155 -8.16 20.16 14.88
CA GLY A 155 -7.78 21.41 14.16
C GLY A 155 -7.59 21.18 12.66
N ASP A 156 -7.42 19.93 12.24
CA ASP A 156 -7.37 19.50 10.86
C ASP A 156 -8.79 19.14 10.37
N GLN A 157 -9.20 19.73 9.27
CA GLN A 157 -10.49 19.42 8.66
C GLN A 157 -10.42 18.07 7.97
N MET A 158 -10.94 17.02 8.63
CA MET A 158 -10.86 15.65 8.12
C MET A 158 -12.22 14.98 8.03
N PHE A 159 -12.46 14.36 6.89
CA PHE A 159 -13.61 13.50 6.63
C PHE A 159 -13.15 12.06 6.46
N THR A 160 -13.87 11.14 7.08
CA THR A 160 -13.65 9.70 6.92
C THR A 160 -14.84 9.08 6.22
N VAL A 161 -14.59 8.45 5.09
CA VAL A 161 -15.60 7.73 4.31
C VAL A 161 -15.47 6.25 4.57
N LYS A 162 -16.54 5.60 5.01
CA LYS A 162 -16.60 4.14 5.15
C LYS A 162 -16.95 3.53 3.81
N LEU A 163 -16.02 2.73 3.25
CA LEU A 163 -16.22 2.00 2.00
C LEU A 163 -16.92 0.66 2.25
N ARG A 164 -17.67 0.18 1.28
CA ARG A 164 -18.34 -1.14 1.33
C ARG A 164 -17.36 -2.28 1.20
N SER A 165 -16.26 -2.05 0.46
CA SER A 165 -15.12 -2.96 0.34
C SER A 165 -14.41 -3.27 1.68
N GLY A 166 -14.79 -2.56 2.76
CA GLY A 166 -14.20 -2.70 4.10
C GLY A 166 -13.06 -1.73 4.37
N GLY A 167 -12.60 -0.97 3.38
CA GLY A 167 -11.59 0.06 3.52
C GLY A 167 -12.13 1.38 4.09
N LEU A 168 -11.21 2.31 4.33
CA LEU A 168 -11.50 3.68 4.74
C LEU A 168 -10.84 4.65 3.77
N MET A 169 -11.57 5.71 3.41
CA MET A 169 -11.02 6.84 2.69
C MET A 169 -11.02 8.06 3.61
N TYR A 170 -9.90 8.77 3.62
CA TYR A 170 -9.71 10.01 4.36
C TYR A 170 -9.56 11.15 3.37
N VAL A 171 -10.27 12.25 3.60
CA VAL A 171 -10.13 13.49 2.84
C VAL A 171 -9.98 14.63 3.83
N GLY A 172 -8.88 15.37 3.74
CA GLY A 172 -8.61 16.40 4.73
C GLY A 172 -7.61 17.45 4.28
N SER A 173 -7.59 18.55 5.04
CA SER A 173 -6.65 19.65 4.87
C SER A 173 -6.38 20.31 6.23
N ASP A 174 -5.16 20.75 6.43
CA ASP A 174 -4.71 21.56 7.57
C ASP A 174 -4.82 23.07 7.32
N SER A 175 -5.09 23.48 6.08
CA SER A 175 -5.06 24.87 5.62
C SER A 175 -6.36 25.39 5.03
N LEU A 176 -7.39 24.55 4.93
CA LEU A 176 -8.69 24.88 4.32
C LEU A 176 -9.81 24.73 5.35
N ASP A 177 -10.90 25.46 5.13
CA ASP A 177 -12.10 25.33 5.94
C ASP A 177 -12.90 24.04 5.58
N THR A 178 -13.75 23.64 6.51
CA THR A 178 -14.59 22.45 6.40
C THR A 178 -15.47 22.44 5.16
N ALA A 179 -16.03 23.59 4.77
CA ALA A 179 -16.96 23.67 3.63
C ALA A 179 -16.20 23.38 2.34
N THR A 180 -15.04 23.99 2.15
CA THR A 180 -14.17 23.78 0.99
C THR A 180 -13.75 22.31 0.87
N VAL A 181 -13.31 21.66 1.96
CA VAL A 181 -12.92 20.24 1.94
C VAL A 181 -14.12 19.34 1.65
N LYS A 182 -15.30 19.69 2.17
CA LYS A 182 -16.53 18.95 1.90
C LYS A 182 -16.97 19.09 0.43
N ASP A 183 -16.89 20.29 -0.14
CA ASP A 183 -17.23 20.52 -1.55
C ASP A 183 -16.30 19.73 -2.48
N PHE A 184 -15.02 19.66 -2.15
CA PHE A 184 -14.07 18.79 -2.84
C PHE A 184 -14.45 17.31 -2.70
N LEU A 185 -14.74 16.84 -1.48
CA LEU A 185 -15.10 15.45 -1.19
C LEU A 185 -16.29 14.97 -2.03
N VAL A 186 -17.34 15.79 -2.17
CA VAL A 186 -18.56 15.39 -2.90
C VAL A 186 -18.36 15.26 -4.40
N GLN A 187 -17.25 15.79 -4.94
CA GLN A 187 -16.89 15.68 -6.36
C GLN A 187 -16.00 14.46 -6.64
N LEU A 188 -15.45 13.82 -5.61
CA LEU A 188 -14.69 12.58 -5.79
C LEU A 188 -15.60 11.43 -6.23
N PRO A 189 -15.18 10.56 -7.16
CA PRO A 189 -15.94 9.41 -7.61
C PRO A 189 -15.92 8.27 -6.59
N ILE A 190 -16.41 8.52 -5.37
CA ILE A 190 -16.29 7.61 -4.22
C ILE A 190 -16.91 6.25 -4.49
N ALA A 191 -18.06 6.21 -5.19
CA ALA A 191 -18.70 4.96 -5.54
C ALA A 191 -17.81 4.11 -6.48
N ALA A 192 -17.25 4.73 -7.53
CA ALA A 192 -16.39 4.03 -8.48
C ALA A 192 -15.11 3.50 -7.82
N ILE A 193 -14.51 4.28 -6.93
CA ILE A 193 -13.34 3.88 -6.14
C ILE A 193 -13.68 2.66 -5.29
N ASP A 194 -14.77 2.71 -4.52
CA ASP A 194 -15.20 1.63 -3.64
C ASP A 194 -15.55 0.35 -4.42
N ASP A 195 -16.24 0.49 -5.55
CA ASP A 195 -16.63 -0.63 -6.40
C ASP A 195 -15.40 -1.29 -7.06
N SER A 196 -14.33 -0.52 -7.35
CA SER A 196 -13.08 -1.06 -7.89
C SER A 196 -12.30 -1.89 -6.86
N LEU A 197 -12.48 -1.59 -5.58
CA LEU A 197 -11.86 -2.29 -4.47
C LEU A 197 -12.61 -3.57 -4.08
N ALA A 198 -13.86 -3.69 -4.47
CA ALA A 198 -14.72 -4.84 -4.16
C ALA A 198 -14.62 -5.98 -5.21
N GLN A 199 -13.91 -5.74 -6.33
CA GLN A 199 -13.68 -6.70 -7.41
C GLN A 199 -12.37 -7.45 -7.25
#